data_043aac9badaed37bfa2c09fb4a61505b
#
_entry.id   043aac9badaed37bfa2c09fb4a61505b
#
_cell.length_a   1.000
_cell.length_b   1.000
_cell.length_c   1.000
_cell.angle_alpha   90.00
_cell.angle_beta   90.00
_cell.angle_gamma   90.00
#
_symmetry.space_group_name_H-M   'P 1'
#
loop_
_entity.id
_entity.type
_entity.pdbx_description
1 polymer ?
#
loop_
_entity_poly.entity_id
_entity_poly.type
_entity_poly.pdbx_seq_one_letter_code
_entity_poly.pdbx_strand_id
1 'polypeptide(L)'
;PAKFEQLLQYLVKRKATFCFVSELDQYNGKSNVFALSFDDGFMDNYQYAYPLLKKYNAKATIYLATKIEGIEKLSVDQIQEMSDSGLIEFGAHTQHHVNLLKLSDQQAFAEMQSSKQDVEMLVGKCLSFAYPFGRFNEKHQQMAKEIGFKNAVSTRKKVEAYTAGNQFNIPRVSTHGAMNALQMRIALAKGRYKL
;
A
#
# COMPACT_ATOMS: atom_id res chain seq x y z
N PRO A 1 9.03 -10.11 -11.64
CA PRO A 1 9.53 -8.81 -12.13
C PRO A 1 8.91 -8.44 -13.49
N ALA A 2 9.02 -9.31 -14.52
CA ALA A 2 8.60 -8.98 -15.88
C ALA A 2 7.13 -8.49 -16.02
N LYS A 3 6.20 -9.07 -15.26
CA LYS A 3 4.78 -8.64 -15.28
C LYS A 3 4.58 -7.27 -14.64
N PHE A 4 5.34 -6.96 -13.59
CA PHE A 4 5.30 -5.64 -12.97
C PHE A 4 5.89 -4.59 -13.93
N GLU A 5 6.97 -4.90 -14.63
CA GLU A 5 7.51 -4.01 -15.66
C GLU A 5 6.50 -3.76 -16.80
N GLN A 6 5.81 -4.80 -17.29
CA GLN A 6 4.74 -4.65 -18.29
C GLN A 6 3.60 -3.72 -17.79
N LEU A 7 3.26 -3.79 -16.50
CA LEU A 7 2.28 -2.88 -15.89
C LEU A 7 2.78 -1.44 -15.92
N LEU A 8 4.02 -1.19 -15.48
CA LEU A 8 4.61 0.16 -15.49
C LEU A 8 4.68 0.74 -16.91
N GLN A 9 5.16 -0.06 -17.89
CA GLN A 9 5.19 0.35 -19.30
C GLN A 9 3.78 0.73 -19.82
N TYR A 10 2.77 -0.07 -19.48
CA TYR A 10 1.38 0.21 -19.87
C TYR A 10 0.89 1.53 -19.27
N LEU A 11 1.16 1.77 -17.97
CA LEU A 11 0.73 2.98 -17.28
C LEU A 11 1.46 4.23 -17.82
N VAL A 12 2.78 4.15 -18.00
CA VAL A 12 3.60 5.24 -18.55
C VAL A 12 3.16 5.59 -19.98
N LYS A 13 2.92 4.57 -20.83
CA LYS A 13 2.39 4.81 -22.20
C LYS A 13 1.06 5.57 -22.19
N ARG A 14 0.26 5.40 -21.14
CA ARG A 14 -1.01 6.13 -20.95
C ARG A 14 -0.83 7.48 -20.24
N LYS A 15 0.40 7.93 -20.02
CA LYS A 15 0.73 9.17 -19.30
C LYS A 15 0.10 9.18 -17.89
N ALA A 16 0.17 8.04 -17.18
CA ALA A 16 -0.31 7.94 -15.81
C ALA A 16 0.50 8.85 -14.87
N THR A 17 -0.19 9.48 -13.95
CA THR A 17 0.42 10.17 -12.82
C THR A 17 0.56 9.19 -11.65
N PHE A 18 1.77 9.04 -11.10
CA PHE A 18 2.01 8.23 -9.93
C PHE A 18 2.03 9.10 -8.67
N CYS A 19 1.32 8.68 -7.63
CA CYS A 19 1.30 9.35 -6.34
C CYS A 19 1.46 8.34 -5.19
N PHE A 20 1.77 8.82 -4.00
CA PHE A 20 1.67 8.00 -2.80
C PHE A 20 0.20 7.81 -2.38
N VAL A 21 -0.08 6.76 -1.62
CA VAL A 21 -1.43 6.55 -1.08
C VAL A 21 -1.83 7.73 -0.18
N SER A 22 -0.90 8.28 0.60
CA SER A 22 -1.16 9.44 1.46
C SER A 22 -1.49 10.72 0.69
N GLU A 23 -1.20 10.79 -0.61
CA GLU A 23 -1.42 11.97 -1.46
C GLU A 23 -2.75 11.92 -2.22
N LEU A 24 -3.55 10.84 -2.12
CA LEU A 24 -4.75 10.62 -2.94
C LEU A 24 -5.77 11.76 -2.86
N ASP A 25 -5.89 12.43 -1.72
CA ASP A 25 -6.77 13.58 -1.55
C ASP A 25 -6.42 14.78 -2.45
N GLN A 26 -5.14 14.96 -2.77
CA GLN A 26 -4.64 16.04 -3.66
C GLN A 26 -5.00 15.80 -5.13
N TYR A 27 -5.39 14.57 -5.46
CA TYR A 27 -5.76 14.14 -6.80
C TYR A 27 -7.25 13.87 -6.96
N ASN A 28 -8.06 14.26 -5.98
CA ASN A 28 -9.50 14.08 -6.07
C ASN A 28 -10.09 14.77 -7.31
N GLY A 29 -10.93 14.06 -8.06
CA GLY A 29 -11.47 14.54 -9.34
C GLY A 29 -10.51 14.48 -10.54
N LYS A 30 -9.23 14.12 -10.36
CA LYS A 30 -8.29 13.90 -11.47
C LYS A 30 -8.38 12.46 -11.99
N SER A 31 -8.27 12.32 -13.31
CA SER A 31 -8.23 11.00 -13.97
C SER A 31 -6.80 10.53 -14.18
N ASN A 32 -6.64 9.22 -14.44
CA ASN A 32 -5.36 8.59 -14.78
C ASN A 32 -4.28 8.73 -13.69
N VAL A 33 -4.69 8.76 -12.42
CA VAL A 33 -3.82 8.79 -11.25
C VAL A 33 -3.75 7.39 -10.63
N PHE A 34 -2.56 6.94 -10.30
CA PHE A 34 -2.29 5.62 -9.74
C PHE A 34 -1.42 5.71 -8.50
N ALA A 35 -1.92 5.17 -7.40
CA ALA A 35 -1.14 4.89 -6.21
C ALA A 35 -0.77 3.40 -6.21
N LEU A 36 0.50 3.09 -6.48
CA LEU A 36 1.01 1.73 -6.40
C LEU A 36 1.27 1.37 -4.94
N SER A 37 0.97 0.13 -4.53
CA SER A 37 1.25 -0.30 -3.16
C SER A 37 1.71 -1.75 -3.08
N PHE A 38 2.55 -2.03 -2.09
CA PHE A 38 3.06 -3.35 -1.73
C PHE A 38 2.85 -3.55 -0.23
N ASP A 39 2.55 -4.79 0.17
CA ASP A 39 2.35 -5.13 1.57
C ASP A 39 3.56 -5.91 2.12
N ASP A 40 3.66 -6.04 3.44
CA ASP A 40 4.59 -6.83 4.25
C ASP A 40 6.04 -6.34 4.32
N GLY A 41 6.56 -5.63 3.34
CA GLY A 41 7.96 -5.19 3.31
C GLY A 41 8.95 -6.29 2.95
N PHE A 42 8.60 -7.20 2.03
CA PHE A 42 9.48 -8.25 1.53
C PHE A 42 10.76 -7.70 0.88
N MET A 43 11.86 -8.43 1.00
CA MET A 43 13.15 -8.13 0.35
C MET A 43 13.01 -7.96 -1.17
N ASP A 44 12.08 -8.67 -1.82
CA ASP A 44 11.85 -8.58 -3.25
C ASP A 44 11.35 -7.18 -3.70
N ASN A 45 10.82 -6.39 -2.78
CA ASN A 45 10.47 -4.99 -3.05
C ASN A 45 11.73 -4.16 -3.37
N TYR A 46 12.85 -4.42 -2.68
CA TYR A 46 14.13 -3.79 -2.98
C TYR A 46 14.80 -4.40 -4.21
N GLN A 47 14.85 -5.73 -4.27
CA GLN A 47 15.58 -6.44 -5.32
C GLN A 47 14.96 -6.28 -6.72
N TYR A 48 13.63 -6.24 -6.81
CA TYR A 48 12.93 -6.28 -8.09
C TYR A 48 12.00 -5.09 -8.35
N ALA A 49 11.23 -4.64 -7.36
CA ALA A 49 10.27 -3.57 -7.57
C ALA A 49 10.97 -2.20 -7.64
N TYR A 50 11.85 -1.90 -6.68
CA TYR A 50 12.50 -0.60 -6.57
C TYR A 50 13.34 -0.19 -7.79
N PRO A 51 14.17 -1.06 -8.41
CA PRO A 51 14.87 -0.72 -9.65
C PRO A 51 13.92 -0.35 -10.79
N LEU A 52 12.78 -1.02 -10.89
CA LEU A 52 11.76 -0.71 -11.90
C LEU A 52 11.04 0.60 -11.59
N LEU A 53 10.72 0.88 -10.34
CA LEU A 53 10.12 2.15 -9.92
C LEU A 53 11.07 3.31 -10.23
N LYS A 54 12.37 3.17 -9.98
CA LYS A 54 13.39 4.16 -10.39
C LYS A 54 13.42 4.34 -11.91
N LYS A 55 13.47 3.24 -12.66
CA LYS A 55 13.51 3.26 -14.15
C LYS A 55 12.34 4.03 -14.76
N TYR A 56 11.16 3.88 -14.20
CA TYR A 56 9.93 4.50 -14.73
C TYR A 56 9.52 5.77 -13.98
N ASN A 57 10.33 6.25 -13.05
CA ASN A 57 10.03 7.39 -12.16
C ASN A 57 8.63 7.27 -11.52
N ALA A 58 8.31 6.08 -11.01
CA ALA A 58 7.01 5.74 -10.47
C ALA A 58 7.04 5.72 -8.93
N LYS A 59 6.15 6.47 -8.30
CA LYS A 59 5.97 6.47 -6.85
C LYS A 59 5.22 5.22 -6.40
N ALA A 60 5.55 4.71 -5.21
CA ALA A 60 4.85 3.61 -4.57
C ALA A 60 4.83 3.75 -3.04
N THR A 61 3.82 3.17 -2.39
CA THR A 61 3.74 3.04 -0.93
C THR A 61 3.97 1.58 -0.54
N ILE A 62 4.92 1.33 0.38
CA ILE A 62 5.20 0.00 0.93
C ILE A 62 4.73 -0.05 2.38
N TYR A 63 3.84 -0.98 2.70
CA TYR A 63 3.32 -1.17 4.04
C TYR A 63 4.15 -2.21 4.79
N LEU A 64 4.79 -1.79 5.89
CA LEU A 64 5.67 -2.64 6.68
C LEU A 64 4.91 -3.34 7.80
N ALA A 65 5.00 -4.67 7.85
CA ALA A 65 4.71 -5.46 9.04
C ALA A 65 6.03 -5.63 9.82
N THR A 66 6.30 -4.70 10.74
CA THR A 66 7.66 -4.47 11.27
C THR A 66 8.24 -5.64 12.04
N LYS A 67 7.39 -6.48 12.63
CA LYS A 67 7.77 -7.68 13.41
C LYS A 67 7.23 -8.99 12.81
N ILE A 68 6.84 -8.99 11.53
CA ILE A 68 6.45 -10.23 10.86
C ILE A 68 7.65 -11.20 10.84
N GLU A 69 7.39 -12.47 11.08
CA GLU A 69 8.38 -13.55 11.07
C GLU A 69 8.21 -14.45 9.85
N GLY A 70 9.23 -15.26 9.57
CA GLY A 70 9.19 -16.28 8.52
C GLY A 70 9.31 -15.75 7.09
N ILE A 71 9.63 -14.46 6.92
CA ILE A 71 9.88 -13.85 5.60
C ILE A 71 11.25 -13.16 5.56
N GLU A 72 11.83 -13.06 4.38
CA GLU A 72 12.98 -12.20 4.13
C GLU A 72 12.51 -10.76 3.95
N LYS A 73 12.85 -9.90 4.93
CA LYS A 73 12.40 -8.49 5.00
C LYS A 73 13.44 -7.51 4.48
N LEU A 74 13.00 -6.33 4.13
CA LEU A 74 13.85 -5.17 3.91
C LEU A 74 14.71 -4.89 5.16
N SER A 75 16.01 -4.61 4.96
CA SER A 75 16.88 -4.10 6.02
C SER A 75 16.60 -2.62 6.29
N VAL A 76 17.08 -2.12 7.44
CA VAL A 76 16.95 -0.69 7.81
C VAL A 76 17.63 0.19 6.76
N ASP A 77 18.83 -0.17 6.30
CA ASP A 77 19.56 0.61 5.29
C ASP A 77 18.81 0.67 3.96
N GLN A 78 18.18 -0.44 3.55
CA GLN A 78 17.36 -0.48 2.33
C GLN A 78 16.11 0.38 2.45
N ILE A 79 15.43 0.33 3.60
CA ILE A 79 14.27 1.19 3.89
C ILE A 79 14.68 2.65 3.81
N GLN A 80 15.81 3.03 4.41
CA GLN A 80 16.31 4.39 4.37
C GLN A 80 16.66 4.84 2.95
N GLU A 81 17.43 4.04 2.19
CA GLU A 81 17.76 4.33 0.78
C GLU A 81 16.49 4.53 -0.07
N MET A 82 15.51 3.65 0.09
CA MET A 82 14.25 3.72 -0.65
C MET A 82 13.45 4.98 -0.28
N SER A 83 13.39 5.32 1.00
CA SER A 83 12.72 6.53 1.51
C SER A 83 13.38 7.81 0.98
N ASP A 84 14.71 7.89 1.05
CA ASP A 84 15.50 9.06 0.63
C ASP A 84 15.41 9.30 -0.88
N SER A 85 15.08 8.28 -1.67
CA SER A 85 14.87 8.41 -3.11
C SER A 85 13.71 9.33 -3.49
N GLY A 86 12.76 9.57 -2.57
CA GLY A 86 11.52 10.30 -2.83
C GLY A 86 10.52 9.54 -3.72
N LEU A 87 10.82 8.28 -4.07
CA LEU A 87 9.92 7.41 -4.86
C LEU A 87 9.13 6.43 -4.01
N ILE A 88 9.56 6.20 -2.76
CA ILE A 88 8.90 5.25 -1.85
C ILE A 88 8.43 5.96 -0.59
N GLU A 89 7.15 5.79 -0.29
CA GLU A 89 6.55 6.09 1.00
C GLU A 89 6.39 4.79 1.78
N PHE A 90 6.71 4.80 3.07
CA PHE A 90 6.44 3.68 3.95
C PHE A 90 5.19 3.94 4.80
N GLY A 91 4.31 2.95 4.86
CA GLY A 91 3.12 2.90 5.70
C GLY A 91 3.16 1.72 6.66
N ALA A 92 2.17 1.63 7.55
CA ALA A 92 2.10 0.59 8.57
C ALA A 92 1.15 -0.56 8.18
N HIS A 93 1.47 -1.79 8.63
CA HIS A 93 0.70 -3.01 8.35
C HIS A 93 0.54 -3.92 9.58
N THR A 94 0.30 -3.33 10.76
CA THR A 94 0.48 -3.92 12.10
C THR A 94 1.93 -4.34 12.38
N GLN A 95 2.27 -4.65 13.62
CA GLN A 95 3.62 -5.14 13.91
C GLN A 95 3.81 -6.59 13.41
N HIS A 96 2.86 -7.48 13.74
CA HIS A 96 2.99 -8.93 13.56
C HIS A 96 2.12 -9.47 12.41
N HIS A 97 1.59 -8.61 11.50
CA HIS A 97 0.69 -9.01 10.42
C HIS A 97 -0.51 -9.83 10.91
N VAL A 98 -1.20 -9.33 11.93
CA VAL A 98 -2.29 -10.04 12.60
C VAL A 98 -3.66 -9.75 12.00
N ASN A 99 -4.59 -10.70 12.13
CA ASN A 99 -5.98 -10.47 11.81
C ASN A 99 -6.66 -9.68 12.94
N LEU A 100 -6.89 -8.38 12.72
CA LEU A 100 -7.46 -7.47 13.71
C LEU A 100 -8.82 -7.93 14.25
N LEU A 101 -9.64 -8.62 13.46
CA LEU A 101 -10.94 -9.15 13.91
C LEU A 101 -10.82 -10.27 14.96
N LYS A 102 -9.63 -10.82 15.18
CA LYS A 102 -9.37 -11.87 16.17
C LYS A 102 -8.79 -11.31 17.50
N LEU A 103 -8.58 -10.01 17.57
CA LEU A 103 -8.00 -9.33 18.72
C LEU A 103 -9.09 -8.59 19.52
N SER A 104 -8.82 -8.34 20.80
CA SER A 104 -9.58 -7.33 21.54
C SER A 104 -9.33 -5.94 20.98
N ASP A 105 -10.24 -4.99 21.24
CA ASP A 105 -10.09 -3.60 20.78
C ASP A 105 -8.75 -3.00 21.27
N GLN A 106 -8.34 -3.28 22.51
CA GLN A 106 -7.08 -2.80 23.07
C GLN A 106 -5.86 -3.40 22.34
N GLN A 107 -5.88 -4.69 22.05
CA GLN A 107 -4.80 -5.36 21.32
C GLN A 107 -4.71 -4.85 19.86
N ALA A 108 -5.86 -4.68 19.20
CA ALA A 108 -5.91 -4.15 17.84
C ALA A 108 -5.35 -2.73 17.78
N PHE A 109 -5.76 -1.86 18.71
CA PHE A 109 -5.25 -0.50 18.83
C PHE A 109 -3.71 -0.49 19.04
N ALA A 110 -3.21 -1.32 19.96
CA ALA A 110 -1.78 -1.43 20.25
C ALA A 110 -0.98 -1.89 19.01
N GLU A 111 -1.44 -2.91 18.27
CA GLU A 111 -0.82 -3.41 17.05
C GLU A 111 -0.74 -2.32 15.96
N MET A 112 -1.81 -1.55 15.78
CA MET A 112 -1.85 -0.45 14.81
C MET A 112 -0.96 0.72 15.23
N GLN A 113 -1.05 1.16 16.49
CA GLN A 113 -0.29 2.29 17.01
C GLN A 113 1.21 2.00 17.04
N SER A 114 1.61 0.83 17.57
CA SER A 114 3.01 0.44 17.65
C SER A 114 3.63 0.28 16.26
N SER A 115 2.89 -0.28 15.28
CA SER A 115 3.40 -0.37 13.91
C SER A 115 3.63 1.01 13.27
N LYS A 116 2.76 2.00 13.58
CA LYS A 116 2.98 3.39 13.15
C LYS A 116 4.27 3.95 13.73
N GLN A 117 4.46 3.79 15.05
CA GLN A 117 5.65 4.27 15.76
C GLN A 117 6.94 3.62 15.21
N ASP A 118 6.91 2.30 14.96
CA ASP A 118 8.05 1.59 14.37
C ASP A 118 8.44 2.19 13.00
N VAL A 119 7.45 2.45 12.13
CA VAL A 119 7.71 3.05 10.81
C VAL A 119 8.21 4.49 10.96
N GLU A 120 7.63 5.27 11.90
CA GLU A 120 8.08 6.65 12.18
C GLU A 120 9.53 6.69 12.69
N MET A 121 9.95 5.72 13.49
CA MET A 121 11.36 5.59 13.92
C MET A 121 12.30 5.29 12.75
N LEU A 122 11.83 4.55 11.74
CA LEU A 122 12.66 4.18 10.58
C LEU A 122 12.80 5.34 9.58
N VAL A 123 11.70 6.06 9.27
CA VAL A 123 11.67 7.03 8.14
C VAL A 123 11.07 8.40 8.50
N GLY A 124 10.91 8.69 9.78
CA GLY A 124 10.46 9.98 10.30
C GLY A 124 8.96 10.27 10.17
N LYS A 125 8.22 9.51 9.37
CA LYS A 125 6.77 9.69 9.17
C LYS A 125 6.07 8.40 8.77
N CYS A 126 4.80 8.23 9.19
CA CYS A 126 3.93 7.15 8.75
C CYS A 126 2.49 7.68 8.59
N LEU A 127 2.04 7.89 7.36
CA LEU A 127 0.79 8.58 7.08
C LEU A 127 -0.36 7.64 6.71
N SER A 128 -0.07 6.44 6.23
CA SER A 128 -1.09 5.50 5.74
C SER A 128 -0.97 4.12 6.37
N PHE A 129 -2.09 3.40 6.40
CA PHE A 129 -2.20 2.08 6.99
C PHE A 129 -2.81 1.09 5.99
N ALA A 130 -2.36 -0.17 6.00
CA ALA A 130 -3.02 -1.26 5.29
C ALA A 130 -3.54 -2.29 6.30
N TYR A 131 -4.82 -2.70 6.18
CA TYR A 131 -5.39 -3.72 7.04
C TYR A 131 -4.93 -5.11 6.61
N PRO A 132 -4.21 -5.89 7.46
CA PRO A 132 -3.79 -7.25 7.12
C PRO A 132 -4.98 -8.12 6.69
N PHE A 133 -4.79 -8.88 5.60
CA PHE A 133 -5.85 -9.72 4.98
C PHE A 133 -7.10 -8.95 4.53
N GLY A 134 -7.17 -7.63 4.66
CA GLY A 134 -8.39 -6.84 4.52
C GLY A 134 -9.45 -7.19 5.57
N ARG A 135 -9.03 -7.67 6.76
CA ARG A 135 -9.89 -8.08 7.87
C ARG A 135 -9.98 -6.99 8.92
N PHE A 136 -11.02 -6.18 8.84
CA PHE A 136 -11.27 -5.06 9.74
C PHE A 136 -12.78 -4.75 9.82
N ASN A 137 -13.16 -3.87 10.75
CA ASN A 137 -14.51 -3.36 10.92
C ASN A 137 -14.50 -1.83 11.13
N GLU A 138 -15.63 -1.23 11.40
CA GLU A 138 -15.78 0.23 11.61
C GLU A 138 -14.97 0.74 12.81
N LYS A 139 -14.86 -0.05 13.89
CA LYS A 139 -14.03 0.32 15.05
C LYS A 139 -12.56 0.47 14.65
N HIS A 140 -12.03 -0.44 13.82
CA HIS A 140 -10.65 -0.35 13.34
C HIS A 140 -10.42 0.86 12.42
N GLN A 141 -11.43 1.29 11.65
CA GLN A 141 -11.36 2.53 10.89
C GLN A 141 -11.32 3.75 11.82
N GLN A 142 -12.09 3.73 12.89
CA GLN A 142 -12.07 4.77 13.92
C GLN A 142 -10.72 4.79 14.65
N MET A 143 -10.17 3.63 15.02
CA MET A 143 -8.82 3.51 15.61
C MET A 143 -7.75 4.09 14.67
N ALA A 144 -7.80 3.78 13.37
CA ALA A 144 -6.85 4.34 12.41
C ALA A 144 -6.88 5.87 12.39
N LYS A 145 -8.07 6.47 12.48
CA LYS A 145 -8.26 7.91 12.60
C LYS A 145 -7.70 8.47 13.91
N GLU A 146 -7.99 7.84 15.04
CA GLU A 146 -7.53 8.24 16.38
C GLU A 146 -6.01 8.16 16.52
N ILE A 147 -5.39 7.14 15.96
CA ILE A 147 -3.92 6.97 15.90
C ILE A 147 -3.26 8.04 15.03
N GLY A 148 -4.05 8.73 14.19
CA GLY A 148 -3.55 9.82 13.35
C GLY A 148 -3.00 9.37 12.00
N PHE A 149 -3.47 8.23 11.46
CA PHE A 149 -3.25 7.95 10.05
C PHE A 149 -4.08 8.91 9.19
N LYS A 150 -3.54 9.32 8.05
CA LYS A 150 -4.24 10.16 7.10
C LYS A 150 -5.28 9.34 6.31
N ASN A 151 -4.96 8.08 6.00
CA ASN A 151 -5.88 7.17 5.32
C ASN A 151 -5.52 5.71 5.57
N ALA A 152 -6.43 4.79 5.17
CA ALA A 152 -6.17 3.37 5.22
C ALA A 152 -6.74 2.63 4.01
N VAL A 153 -6.01 1.60 3.56
CA VAL A 153 -6.35 0.80 2.39
C VAL A 153 -6.83 -0.60 2.76
N SER A 154 -7.73 -1.14 1.95
CA SER A 154 -8.30 -2.47 2.12
C SER A 154 -7.98 -3.38 0.92
N THR A 155 -8.40 -4.64 0.99
CA THR A 155 -8.29 -5.62 -0.11
C THR A 155 -9.57 -5.70 -0.97
N ARG A 156 -10.50 -4.76 -0.81
CA ARG A 156 -11.74 -4.70 -1.63
C ARG A 156 -11.37 -4.41 -3.06
N LYS A 157 -11.66 -5.38 -3.95
CA LYS A 157 -11.32 -5.32 -5.39
C LYS A 157 -12.32 -4.45 -6.16
N LYS A 158 -12.23 -3.14 -6.02
CA LYS A 158 -13.14 -2.16 -6.62
C LYS A 158 -12.35 -0.95 -7.11
N VAL A 159 -12.75 -0.38 -8.24
CA VAL A 159 -12.34 0.97 -8.65
C VAL A 159 -13.41 1.92 -8.15
N GLU A 160 -13.01 2.84 -7.29
CA GLU A 160 -13.90 3.79 -6.63
C GLU A 160 -13.17 5.12 -6.46
N ALA A 161 -13.89 6.23 -6.61
CA ALA A 161 -13.31 7.54 -6.35
C ALA A 161 -12.93 7.68 -4.87
N TYR A 162 -11.81 8.32 -4.60
CA TYR A 162 -11.42 8.71 -3.25
C TYR A 162 -12.41 9.75 -2.71
N THR A 163 -12.89 9.56 -1.50
CA THR A 163 -13.80 10.48 -0.81
C THR A 163 -13.48 10.49 0.69
N ALA A 164 -13.95 11.50 1.41
CA ALA A 164 -13.86 11.49 2.87
C ALA A 164 -14.60 10.28 3.51
N GLY A 165 -15.63 9.76 2.85
CA GLY A 165 -16.38 8.60 3.33
C GLY A 165 -15.66 7.26 3.21
N ASN A 166 -14.68 7.12 2.29
CA ASN A 166 -13.89 5.89 2.14
C ASN A 166 -12.43 6.06 2.55
N GLN A 167 -12.06 7.18 3.14
CA GLN A 167 -10.69 7.53 3.51
C GLN A 167 -9.98 6.44 4.35
N PHE A 168 -10.70 5.78 5.24
CA PHE A 168 -10.17 4.68 6.06
C PHE A 168 -10.58 3.29 5.57
N ASN A 169 -11.01 3.18 4.30
CA ASN A 169 -11.39 1.92 3.65
C ASN A 169 -11.22 2.02 2.13
N ILE A 170 -10.09 2.57 1.68
CA ILE A 170 -9.79 2.75 0.26
C ILE A 170 -9.65 1.39 -0.40
N PRO A 171 -10.44 1.07 -1.43
CA PRO A 171 -10.32 -0.20 -2.13
C PRO A 171 -9.07 -0.24 -2.99
N ARG A 172 -8.48 -1.43 -3.15
CA ARG A 172 -7.30 -1.64 -4.01
C ARG A 172 -7.58 -2.68 -5.09
N VAL A 173 -7.03 -2.43 -6.27
CA VAL A 173 -6.98 -3.40 -7.36
C VAL A 173 -5.76 -4.30 -7.14
N SER A 174 -6.00 -5.58 -6.83
CA SER A 174 -4.89 -6.55 -6.69
C SER A 174 -4.43 -7.03 -8.06
N THR A 175 -3.12 -6.97 -8.30
CA THR A 175 -2.45 -7.58 -9.46
C THR A 175 -1.49 -8.66 -8.99
N HIS A 176 -1.29 -9.70 -9.80
CA HIS A 176 -0.36 -10.78 -9.49
C HIS A 176 0.30 -11.34 -10.76
N GLY A 177 1.43 -12.03 -10.60
CA GLY A 177 2.27 -12.49 -11.70
C GLY A 177 1.61 -13.50 -12.66
N ALA A 178 0.54 -14.18 -12.26
CA ALA A 178 -0.21 -15.09 -13.13
C ALA A 178 -1.19 -14.38 -14.08
N MET A 179 -1.46 -13.08 -13.91
CA MET A 179 -2.32 -12.32 -14.82
C MET A 179 -1.69 -12.15 -16.20
N ASN A 180 -2.49 -12.35 -17.25
CA ASN A 180 -2.11 -11.92 -18.59
C ASN A 180 -2.45 -10.41 -18.80
N ALA A 181 -1.98 -9.84 -19.92
CA ALA A 181 -2.15 -8.42 -20.20
C ALA A 181 -3.63 -7.98 -20.28
N LEU A 182 -4.51 -8.83 -20.80
CA LEU A 182 -5.94 -8.53 -20.88
C LEU A 182 -6.59 -8.53 -19.49
N GLN A 183 -6.30 -9.54 -18.67
CA GLN A 183 -6.79 -9.62 -17.29
C GLN A 183 -6.33 -8.41 -16.46
N MET A 184 -5.07 -7.99 -16.62
CA MET A 184 -4.55 -6.79 -15.96
C MET A 184 -5.32 -5.52 -16.38
N ARG A 185 -5.58 -5.33 -17.68
CA ARG A 185 -6.35 -4.18 -18.18
C ARG A 185 -7.79 -4.18 -17.64
N ILE A 186 -8.43 -5.35 -17.61
CA ILE A 186 -9.79 -5.50 -17.04
C ILE A 186 -9.78 -5.20 -15.54
N ALA A 187 -8.78 -5.68 -14.80
CA ALA A 187 -8.65 -5.42 -13.37
C ALA A 187 -8.50 -3.91 -13.09
N LEU A 188 -7.65 -3.22 -13.84
CA LEU A 188 -7.47 -1.77 -13.72
C LEU A 188 -8.75 -0.97 -14.04
N ALA A 189 -9.58 -1.46 -14.97
CA ALA A 189 -10.83 -0.80 -15.35
C ALA A 189 -12.01 -1.10 -14.40
N LYS A 190 -12.08 -2.33 -13.87
CA LYS A 190 -13.26 -2.83 -13.12
C LYS A 190 -12.97 -3.21 -11.67
N GLY A 191 -11.71 -3.13 -11.21
CA GLY A 191 -11.26 -3.56 -9.89
C GLY A 191 -11.00 -5.07 -9.75
N ARG A 192 -11.50 -5.88 -10.69
CA ARG A 192 -11.32 -7.34 -10.74
C ARG A 192 -11.31 -7.83 -12.18
N TYR A 193 -10.63 -8.95 -12.47
CA TYR A 193 -10.55 -9.54 -13.81
C TYR A 193 -11.44 -10.79 -14.00
N LYS A 194 -11.99 -11.34 -12.92
CA LYS A 194 -13.02 -12.38 -13.00
C LYS A 194 -14.39 -11.70 -13.00
N LEU A 195 -15.21 -12.07 -13.96
CA LEU A 195 -16.63 -11.70 -14.05
C LEU A 195 -17.43 -12.41 -12.98
#